data_9e1a2ed2259c8cf980797db86ab44c47
#
_entry.id   9e1a2ed2259c8cf980797db86ab44c47
#
_cell.length_a   1.000
_cell.length_b   1.000
_cell.length_c   1.000
_cell.angle_alpha   90.00
_cell.angle_beta   90.00
_cell.angle_gamma   90.00
#
_symmetry.space_group_name_H-M   'P 1'
#
loop_
_entity.id
_entity.type
_entity.pdbx_description
1 polymer ?
#
loop_
_entity_poly.entity_id
_entity_poly.type
_entity_poly.pdbx_seq_one_letter_code
_entity_poly.pdbx_strand_id
1 'polypeptide(L)'
;MYKRQAPVAAPAAPEAEPEVAAAIQGHILRSPIVGTFYRSAAPGSRPFVEIGQPVKVGDPVCIIEAMKMFNQIEADHAGTVTRILAENGQPIEYDQPLLVIE
;
A
#
# COMPACT_ATOMS: atom_id res chain seq x y z
N MET A 1 -19.95 -26.54 -3.29
CA MET A 1 -19.54 -25.94 -3.31
C MET A 1 -19.06 -25.52 -3.33
N TYR A 2 -19.41 -25.46 -3.41
CA TYR A 2 -18.77 -24.61 -3.48
C TYR A 2 -18.88 -24.06 -3.34
N LYS A 3 -19.11 -24.08 -3.24
CA LYS A 3 -19.04 -23.27 -3.16
C LYS A 3 -18.82 -22.70 -3.06
N ARG A 4 -19.00 -22.93 -3.03
CA ARG A 4 -18.64 -22.19 -2.94
C ARG A 4 -18.27 -21.86 -2.57
N GLN A 5 -18.23 -22.07 -2.61
CA GLN A 5 -17.83 -21.68 -2.25
C GLN A 5 -17.62 -21.02 -1.94
N ALA A 6 -17.78 -21.16 -1.82
CA ALA A 6 -17.57 -20.47 -1.54
C ALA A 6 -17.38 -19.86 -1.25
N PRO A 7 -17.29 -19.76 -1.34
CA PRO A 7 -17.09 -19.16 -1.01
C PRO A 7 -16.64 -18.62 -0.61
N VAL A 8 -16.69 -18.54 -0.73
CA VAL A 8 -16.23 -18.20 -0.41
C VAL A 8 -15.51 -17.67 0.03
N ALA A 9 -15.41 -18.04 0.20
CA ALA A 9 -14.78 -17.43 0.96
C ALA A 9 -13.67 -16.76 1.01
N ALA A 10 -12.88 -17.18 1.38
CA ALA A 10 -11.79 -16.35 1.38
C ALA A 10 -12.04 -14.93 1.10
N PRO A 11 -13.06 -14.62 0.87
CA PRO A 11 -13.40 -13.27 0.57
C PRO A 11 -13.33 -12.33 1.74
N ALA A 12 -12.95 -12.82 2.90
CA ALA A 12 -12.94 -11.94 4.03
C ALA A 12 -12.03 -10.73 3.81
N ALA A 13 -10.81 -10.96 3.31
CA ALA A 13 -9.91 -9.84 3.10
C ALA A 13 -10.39 -8.90 2.02
N PRO A 14 -10.81 -9.40 0.85
CA PRO A 14 -11.32 -8.48 -0.16
C PRO A 14 -12.56 -7.74 0.30
N GLU A 15 -13.37 -8.35 1.12
CA GLU A 15 -14.59 -7.70 1.57
C GLU A 15 -14.31 -6.59 2.57
N ALA A 16 -13.24 -6.72 3.35
CA ALA A 16 -12.88 -5.70 4.31
C ALA A 16 -12.34 -4.45 3.64
N GLU A 17 -11.70 -4.59 2.49
CA GLU A 17 -11.09 -3.47 1.82
C GLU A 17 -12.05 -2.35 1.47
N PRO A 18 -13.20 -2.63 0.87
CA PRO A 18 -14.12 -1.54 0.56
C PRO A 18 -14.58 -0.78 1.78
N GLU A 19 -14.78 -1.48 2.90
CA GLU A 19 -15.18 -0.80 4.11
C GLU A 19 -14.07 0.09 4.65
N VAL A 20 -12.85 -0.39 4.61
CA VAL A 20 -11.71 0.41 5.05
C VAL A 20 -11.57 1.64 4.15
N ALA A 21 -11.66 1.45 2.84
CA ALA A 21 -11.56 2.56 1.91
C ALA A 21 -12.66 3.58 2.14
N ALA A 22 -13.88 3.12 2.40
CA ALA A 22 -14.99 4.03 2.63
C ALA A 22 -14.83 4.82 3.92
N ALA A 23 -14.20 4.23 4.93
CA ALA A 23 -14.01 4.88 6.21
C ALA A 23 -12.82 5.82 6.23
N ILE A 24 -11.90 5.69 5.30
CA ILE A 24 -10.69 6.50 5.25
C ILE A 24 -10.93 7.72 4.39
N GLN A 25 -10.62 8.88 4.93
CA GLN A 25 -10.70 10.11 4.18
C GLN A 25 -9.36 10.38 3.52
N GLY A 26 -9.40 11.03 2.35
CA GLY A 26 -8.19 11.34 1.65
C GLY A 26 -7.95 10.39 0.51
N HIS A 27 -6.80 10.54 -0.13
CA HIS A 27 -6.43 9.74 -1.30
C HIS A 27 -5.68 8.49 -0.88
N ILE A 28 -6.13 7.34 -1.36
CA ILE A 28 -5.48 6.08 -1.08
C ILE A 28 -4.52 5.76 -2.21
N LEU A 29 -3.23 5.65 -1.89
CA LEU A 29 -2.22 5.23 -2.85
C LEU A 29 -2.20 3.71 -2.90
N ARG A 30 -2.35 3.16 -4.09
CA ARG A 30 -2.45 1.70 -4.28
C ARG A 30 -1.25 1.18 -5.03
N SER A 31 -0.96 -0.10 -4.83
CA SER A 31 0.19 -0.70 -5.46
C SER A 31 -0.07 -0.97 -6.95
N PRO A 32 0.85 -0.55 -7.82
CA PRO A 32 0.71 -0.84 -9.24
C PRO A 32 1.19 -2.22 -9.65
N ILE A 33 1.80 -2.98 -8.73
CA ILE A 33 2.34 -4.29 -9.04
C ILE A 33 2.21 -5.22 -7.83
N VAL A 34 2.36 -6.50 -8.10
CA VAL A 34 2.41 -7.53 -7.06
C VAL A 34 3.86 -7.64 -6.60
N GLY A 35 4.08 -7.70 -5.29
CA GLY A 35 5.42 -7.84 -4.76
C GLY A 35 5.46 -7.76 -3.25
N THR A 36 6.59 -7.30 -2.72
CA THR A 36 6.80 -7.16 -1.29
C THR A 36 7.06 -5.70 -0.95
N PHE A 37 6.38 -5.21 0.07
CA PHE A 37 6.43 -3.81 0.47
C PHE A 37 7.63 -3.55 1.38
N TYR A 38 8.35 -2.45 1.12
CA TYR A 38 9.39 -1.97 2.01
C TYR A 38 9.25 -0.47 2.18
N ARG A 39 9.46 0.00 3.41
CA ARG A 39 9.34 1.42 3.72
C ARG A 39 10.61 2.19 3.40
N SER A 40 11.73 1.52 3.25
CA SER A 40 13.03 2.15 3.05
C SER A 40 13.78 1.43 1.94
N ALA A 41 14.86 2.07 1.46
CA ALA A 41 15.65 1.54 0.36
C ALA A 41 16.45 0.32 0.77
N ALA A 42 16.78 0.20 2.05
CA ALA A 42 17.60 -0.91 2.54
C ALA A 42 17.28 -1.13 4.01
N PRO A 43 17.55 -2.34 4.53
CA PRO A 43 17.35 -2.60 5.95
C PRO A 43 18.15 -1.59 6.79
N GLY A 44 17.50 -1.04 7.81
CA GLY A 44 18.14 -0.08 8.70
C GLY A 44 18.20 1.34 8.17
N SER A 45 17.81 1.55 6.92
CA SER A 45 17.75 2.89 6.36
C SER A 45 16.51 3.62 6.84
N ARG A 46 16.56 4.95 6.74
CA ARG A 46 15.42 5.78 7.09
C ARG A 46 14.26 5.49 6.15
N PRO A 47 13.01 5.42 6.65
CA PRO A 47 11.87 5.27 5.77
C PRO A 47 11.76 6.46 4.83
N PHE A 48 11.18 6.21 3.64
CA PHE A 48 10.96 7.30 2.69
C PHE A 48 10.01 8.34 3.25
N VAL A 49 8.94 7.89 3.93
CA VAL A 49 7.97 8.81 4.51
C VAL A 49 7.53 8.26 5.86
N GLU A 50 7.00 9.18 6.68
CA GLU A 50 6.41 8.83 7.97
C GLU A 50 5.07 9.52 8.08
N ILE A 51 4.24 9.02 8.99
CA ILE A 51 2.93 9.60 9.24
C ILE A 51 3.14 11.05 9.68
N GLY A 52 2.38 11.95 9.06
CA GLY A 52 2.49 13.38 9.34
C GLY A 52 3.40 14.12 8.39
N GLN A 53 4.07 13.43 7.48
CA GLN A 53 5.03 14.06 6.58
C GLN A 53 4.33 14.56 5.31
N PRO A 54 4.62 15.79 4.87
CA PRO A 54 4.09 16.26 3.59
C PRO A 54 4.82 15.63 2.43
N VAL A 55 4.08 15.37 1.35
CA VAL A 55 4.64 14.81 0.12
C VAL A 55 4.08 15.56 -1.07
N LYS A 56 4.80 15.50 -2.18
CA LYS A 56 4.40 16.07 -3.46
C LYS A 56 4.34 14.95 -4.48
N VAL A 57 3.62 15.20 -5.57
CA VAL A 57 3.61 14.26 -6.68
C VAL A 57 5.04 13.99 -7.12
N GLY A 58 5.38 12.71 -7.25
CA GLY A 58 6.72 12.30 -7.64
C GLY A 58 7.65 11.97 -6.49
N ASP A 59 7.29 12.32 -5.25
CA ASP A 59 8.14 11.97 -4.11
C ASP A 59 8.09 10.46 -3.88
N PRO A 60 9.25 9.82 -3.64
CA PRO A 60 9.25 8.40 -3.33
C PRO A 60 8.63 8.15 -1.97
N VAL A 61 7.76 7.16 -1.87
CA VAL A 61 7.06 6.86 -0.62
C VAL A 61 7.31 5.45 -0.13
N CYS A 62 7.65 4.52 -1.03
CA CYS A 62 7.94 3.15 -0.63
C CYS A 62 8.58 2.41 -1.80
N ILE A 63 8.94 1.15 -1.55
CA ILE A 63 9.48 0.28 -2.58
C ILE A 63 8.66 -1.00 -2.59
N ILE A 64 8.35 -1.49 -3.79
CA ILE A 64 7.77 -2.81 -3.97
C ILE A 64 8.81 -3.66 -4.70
N GLU A 65 9.28 -4.71 -4.07
CA GLU A 65 10.20 -5.64 -4.70
C GLU A 65 9.39 -6.67 -5.48
N ALA A 66 9.63 -6.75 -6.79
CA ALA A 66 8.93 -7.68 -7.66
C ALA A 66 9.94 -8.25 -8.64
N MET A 67 9.96 -9.57 -8.77
CA MET A 67 10.85 -10.24 -9.73
C MET A 67 12.30 -9.79 -9.59
N LYS A 68 12.77 -9.71 -8.34
CA LYS A 68 14.15 -9.34 -7.99
C LYS A 68 14.51 -7.92 -8.38
N MET A 69 13.51 -7.09 -8.63
CA MET A 69 13.72 -5.68 -8.93
C MET A 69 13.03 -4.85 -7.86
N PHE A 70 13.70 -3.77 -7.47
CA PHE A 70 13.14 -2.85 -6.49
C PHE A 70 12.50 -1.69 -7.23
N ASN A 71 11.15 -1.63 -7.15
CA ASN A 71 10.39 -0.61 -7.87
C ASN A 71 10.02 0.48 -6.88
N GLN A 72 10.55 1.66 -7.11
CA GLN A 72 10.27 2.81 -6.26
C GLN A 72 8.88 3.35 -6.60
N ILE A 73 8.05 3.45 -5.59
CA ILE A 73 6.68 3.94 -5.76
C ILE A 73 6.65 5.40 -5.36
N GLU A 74 6.07 6.22 -6.21
CA GLU A 74 6.02 7.66 -6.00
C GLU A 74 4.62 8.10 -5.67
N ALA A 75 4.53 9.19 -4.90
CA ALA A 75 3.24 9.77 -4.59
C ALA A 75 2.57 10.28 -5.86
N ASP A 76 1.29 9.98 -6.00
CA ASP A 76 0.50 10.47 -7.13
C ASP A 76 -0.41 11.63 -6.72
N HIS A 77 -0.30 12.07 -5.48
CA HIS A 77 -1.04 13.21 -4.94
C HIS A 77 -0.14 13.98 -4.00
N ALA A 78 -0.34 15.29 -3.95
CA ALA A 78 0.31 16.14 -2.96
C ALA A 78 -0.55 16.18 -1.71
N GLY A 79 0.07 16.19 -0.55
CA GLY A 79 -0.64 16.27 0.71
C GLY A 79 0.22 15.75 1.84
N THR A 80 -0.43 15.28 2.90
CA THR A 80 0.24 14.76 4.08
C THR A 80 -0.08 13.29 4.24
N VAL A 81 0.94 12.48 4.52
CA VAL A 81 0.74 11.06 4.78
C VAL A 81 0.07 10.91 6.14
N THR A 82 -1.14 10.38 6.16
CA THR A 82 -1.89 10.23 7.41
C THR A 82 -1.97 8.81 7.90
N ARG A 83 -1.80 7.82 6.99
CA ARG A 83 -1.80 6.41 7.37
C ARG A 83 -0.84 5.65 6.45
N ILE A 84 -0.22 4.64 7.02
CA ILE A 84 0.56 3.66 6.25
C ILE A 84 -0.10 2.32 6.49
N LEU A 85 -0.66 1.75 5.44
CA LEU A 85 -1.54 0.59 5.55
C LEU A 85 -0.82 -0.74 5.34
N ALA A 86 0.43 -0.70 4.87
CA ALA A 86 1.22 -1.89 4.64
C ALA A 86 2.41 -1.90 5.60
N GLU A 87 2.93 -3.09 5.88
CA GLU A 87 4.05 -3.25 6.78
C GLU A 87 5.28 -3.70 6.03
N ASN A 88 6.42 -3.34 6.59
CA ASN A 88 7.71 -3.70 6.00
C ASN A 88 7.80 -5.23 5.85
N GLY A 89 8.09 -5.69 4.63
CA GLY A 89 8.18 -7.11 4.36
C GLY A 89 6.86 -7.80 4.04
N GLN A 90 5.78 -7.04 3.95
CA GLN A 90 4.46 -7.63 3.71
C GLN A 90 4.27 -7.93 2.23
N PRO A 91 3.72 -9.11 1.89
CA PRO A 91 3.32 -9.39 0.50
C PRO A 91 2.18 -8.47 0.09
N ILE A 92 2.27 -7.95 -1.13
CA ILE A 92 1.33 -6.96 -1.64
C ILE A 92 0.72 -7.48 -2.94
N GLU A 93 -0.59 -7.36 -3.05
CA GLU A 93 -1.32 -7.67 -4.27
C GLU A 93 -1.46 -6.42 -5.13
N TYR A 94 -1.75 -6.63 -6.41
CA TYR A 94 -2.04 -5.51 -7.30
C TYR A 94 -3.22 -4.71 -6.76
N ASP A 95 -3.10 -3.40 -6.81
CA ASP A 95 -4.15 -2.46 -6.41
C ASP A 95 -4.45 -2.45 -4.91
N GLN A 96 -3.58 -3.07 -4.13
CA GLN A 96 -3.74 -3.09 -2.68
C GLN A 96 -3.42 -1.71 -2.11
N PRO A 97 -4.22 -1.21 -1.16
CA PRO A 97 -3.92 0.07 -0.51
C PRO A 97 -2.59 0.02 0.23
N LEU A 98 -1.79 1.06 0.06
CA LEU A 98 -0.47 1.16 0.68
C LEU A 98 -0.41 2.24 1.74
N LEU A 99 -0.90 3.43 1.41
CA LEU A 99 -0.92 4.54 2.37
C LEU A 99 -1.96 5.56 1.95
N VAL A 100 -2.22 6.50 2.84
CA VAL A 100 -3.24 7.53 2.64
C VAL A 100 -2.56 8.89 2.67
N ILE A 101 -2.90 9.72 1.69
CA ILE A 101 -2.41 11.10 1.57
C ILE A 101 -3.62 12.02 1.64
N GLU A 102 -3.60 12.97 2.58
CA GLU A 102 -4.69 13.94 2.73
C GLU A 102 -4.28 15.34 2.43
#